data_219bcdf5533afa4639e22b5f1d77b281
#
_entry.id   219bcdf5533afa4639e22b5f1d77b281
#
_cell.length_a   1.000
_cell.length_b   1.000
_cell.length_c   1.000
_cell.angle_alpha   90.00
_cell.angle_beta   90.00
_cell.angle_gamma   90.00
#
_symmetry.space_group_name_H-M   'P 1'
#
loop_
_entity.id
_entity.type
_entity.pdbx_description
1 polymer ?
#
loop_
_entity_poly.entity_id
_entity_poly.type
_entity_poly.pdbx_seq_one_letter_code
_entity_poly.pdbx_strand_id
1 'polypeptide(L)'
;GQDLAGWRCLDAFAGTGALGLEAASRGAASVQLVESDAALVAQLQVLQAKLQASAVRVQRGDGVAALKQAAPASVDLVLLDPPFDGDLFAPALQAAAKAVAAEGFIYLEAPRAWTDEELAPSGLVLYRHLKAGAVHAHLLKRSA
;
A
#
# COMPACT_ATOMS: atom_id res chain seq x y z
N GLY A 1 3.70 18.43 6.41
CA GLY A 1 3.82 17.27 5.61
C GLY A 1 4.85 16.31 6.14
N GLN A 2 4.60 15.06 5.91
CA GLN A 2 5.54 14.04 6.33
C GLN A 2 6.62 13.89 5.26
N ASP A 3 7.83 13.71 5.72
CA ASP A 3 8.97 13.45 4.87
C ASP A 3 9.20 11.93 4.82
N LEU A 4 9.11 11.36 3.62
CA LEU A 4 9.34 9.93 3.41
C LEU A 4 10.72 9.65 2.81
N ALA A 5 11.67 10.56 3.00
CA ALA A 5 13.02 10.40 2.46
C ALA A 5 13.62 9.06 2.87
N GLY A 6 14.10 8.30 1.89
CA GLY A 6 14.68 6.99 2.11
C GLY A 6 13.68 5.83 2.20
N TRP A 7 12.39 6.10 2.20
CA TRP A 7 11.38 5.06 2.35
C TRP A 7 11.15 4.30 1.05
N ARG A 8 10.98 2.98 1.20
CA ARG A 8 10.62 2.07 0.11
C ARG A 8 9.14 1.78 0.23
N CYS A 9 8.36 2.11 -0.79
CA CYS A 9 6.91 2.02 -0.77
C CYS A 9 6.40 1.03 -1.81
N LEU A 10 5.35 0.29 -1.46
CA LEU A 10 4.65 -0.62 -2.38
C LEU A 10 3.15 -0.35 -2.30
N ASP A 11 2.57 0.06 -3.42
CA ASP A 11 1.13 0.24 -3.57
C ASP A 11 0.58 -0.98 -4.32
N ALA A 12 -0.09 -1.85 -3.58
CA ALA A 12 -0.50 -3.15 -4.12
C ALA A 12 -1.75 -3.08 -5.01
N PHE A 13 -2.55 -2.02 -4.88
CA PHE A 13 -3.77 -1.80 -5.66
C PHE A 13 -3.78 -0.37 -6.16
N ALA A 14 -2.89 -0.07 -7.09
CA ALA A 14 -2.54 1.32 -7.40
C ALA A 14 -3.70 2.14 -8.00
N GLY A 15 -4.56 1.52 -8.81
CA GLY A 15 -5.67 2.23 -9.42
C GLY A 15 -5.21 3.44 -10.22
N THR A 16 -5.65 4.63 -9.82
CA THR A 16 -5.25 5.90 -10.46
C THR A 16 -3.86 6.36 -10.04
N GLY A 17 -3.26 5.72 -9.03
CA GLY A 17 -1.93 6.04 -8.55
C GLY A 17 -1.89 7.14 -7.48
N ALA A 18 -3.03 7.61 -7.01
CA ALA A 18 -3.08 8.77 -6.12
C ALA A 18 -2.24 8.57 -4.85
N LEU A 19 -2.38 7.42 -4.18
CA LEU A 19 -1.64 7.17 -2.93
C LEU A 19 -0.14 7.03 -3.17
N GLY A 20 0.25 6.21 -4.14
CA GLY A 20 1.67 5.97 -4.43
C GLY A 20 2.38 7.20 -4.98
N LEU A 21 1.70 7.96 -5.83
CA LEU A 21 2.28 9.20 -6.36
C LEU A 21 2.42 10.27 -5.29
N GLU A 22 1.50 10.30 -4.32
CA GLU A 22 1.63 11.19 -3.17
C GLU A 22 2.87 10.81 -2.35
N ALA A 23 3.11 9.51 -2.14
CA ALA A 23 4.30 9.05 -1.45
C ALA A 23 5.58 9.49 -2.16
N ALA A 24 5.60 9.38 -3.50
CA ALA A 24 6.74 9.83 -4.29
C ALA A 24 6.96 11.33 -4.13
N SER A 25 5.90 12.13 -4.13
CA SER A 25 6.00 13.58 -3.97
C SER A 25 6.52 13.98 -2.59
N ARG A 26 6.38 13.11 -1.60
CA ARG A 26 6.92 13.33 -0.25
C ARG A 26 8.34 12.80 -0.08
N GLY A 27 9.00 12.42 -1.16
CA GLY A 27 10.41 12.10 -1.18
C GLY A 27 10.75 10.62 -0.99
N ALA A 28 9.80 9.72 -1.15
CA ALA A 28 10.08 8.29 -1.04
C ALA A 28 11.21 7.88 -2.01
N ALA A 29 12.10 7.02 -1.54
CA ALA A 29 13.23 6.56 -2.34
C ALA A 29 12.79 5.69 -3.49
N SER A 30 11.76 4.87 -3.28
CA SER A 30 11.18 4.03 -4.32
C SER A 30 9.69 3.83 -4.06
N VAL A 31 8.90 3.82 -5.13
CA VAL A 31 7.47 3.55 -5.07
C VAL A 31 7.14 2.58 -6.19
N GLN A 32 6.71 1.38 -5.83
CA GLN A 32 6.23 0.40 -6.78
C GLN A 32 4.71 0.45 -6.83
N LEU A 33 4.16 0.70 -8.00
CA LEU A 33 2.72 0.72 -8.24
C LEU A 33 2.33 -0.57 -8.93
N VAL A 34 1.50 -1.39 -8.29
CA VAL A 34 1.01 -2.64 -8.85
C VAL A 34 -0.46 -2.49 -9.21
N GLU A 35 -0.81 -2.80 -10.44
CA GLU A 35 -2.17 -2.68 -10.94
C GLU A 35 -2.47 -3.82 -11.91
N SER A 36 -3.62 -4.45 -11.76
CA SER A 36 -4.00 -5.57 -12.61
C SER A 36 -4.65 -5.15 -13.92
N ASP A 37 -5.28 -3.99 -13.96
CA ASP A 37 -5.99 -3.49 -15.15
C ASP A 37 -5.01 -2.88 -16.14
N ALA A 38 -4.98 -3.42 -17.36
CA ALA A 38 -4.03 -2.97 -18.38
C ALA A 38 -4.22 -1.50 -18.77
N ALA A 39 -5.46 -1.01 -18.82
CA ALA A 39 -5.73 0.37 -19.18
C ALA A 39 -5.22 1.33 -18.09
N LEU A 40 -5.43 0.97 -16.82
CA LEU A 40 -4.91 1.75 -15.70
C LEU A 40 -3.39 1.73 -15.67
N VAL A 41 -2.78 0.59 -15.96
CA VAL A 41 -1.30 0.51 -16.05
C VAL A 41 -0.78 1.48 -17.11
N ALA A 42 -1.42 1.51 -18.29
CA ALA A 42 -1.00 2.42 -19.35
C ALA A 42 -1.13 3.89 -18.91
N GLN A 43 -2.22 4.24 -18.22
CA GLN A 43 -2.41 5.59 -17.71
C GLN A 43 -1.35 5.96 -16.66
N LEU A 44 -1.01 5.01 -15.78
CA LEU A 44 0.03 5.23 -14.77
C LEU A 44 1.39 5.45 -15.40
N GLN A 45 1.71 4.71 -16.46
CA GLN A 45 2.98 4.88 -17.18
C GLN A 45 3.08 6.24 -17.84
N VAL A 46 1.99 6.71 -18.45
CA VAL A 46 1.94 8.05 -19.03
C VAL A 46 2.13 9.12 -17.96
N LEU A 47 1.45 8.97 -16.83
CA LEU A 47 1.51 9.92 -15.73
C LEU A 47 2.91 9.95 -15.10
N GLN A 48 3.53 8.79 -14.91
CA GLN A 48 4.89 8.69 -14.41
C GLN A 48 5.87 9.45 -15.30
N ALA A 49 5.77 9.26 -16.62
CA ALA A 49 6.63 9.95 -17.58
C ALA A 49 6.41 11.46 -17.56
N LYS A 50 5.15 11.89 -17.50
CA LYS A 50 4.79 13.30 -17.43
C LYS A 50 5.35 14.00 -16.21
N LEU A 51 5.28 13.33 -15.07
CA LEU A 51 5.77 13.87 -13.80
C LEU A 51 7.27 13.69 -13.61
N GLN A 52 7.94 12.98 -14.54
CA GLN A 52 9.35 12.63 -14.41
C GLN A 52 9.65 11.97 -13.07
N ALA A 53 8.75 11.10 -12.64
CA ALA A 53 8.82 10.46 -11.32
C ALA A 53 9.76 9.25 -11.36
N SER A 54 11.06 9.51 -11.28
CA SER A 54 12.09 8.46 -11.43
C SER A 54 12.07 7.44 -10.30
N ALA A 55 11.53 7.80 -9.13
CA ALA A 55 11.40 6.87 -8.01
C ALA A 55 10.26 5.87 -8.21
N VAL A 56 9.36 6.12 -9.15
CA VAL A 56 8.14 5.33 -9.34
C VAL A 56 8.36 4.26 -10.41
N ARG A 57 7.94 3.04 -10.10
CA ARG A 57 7.87 1.94 -11.07
C ARG A 57 6.43 1.47 -11.16
N VAL A 58 5.97 1.23 -12.38
CA VAL A 58 4.62 0.72 -12.64
C VAL A 58 4.73 -0.73 -13.10
N GLN A 59 4.01 -1.62 -12.43
CA GLN A 59 4.01 -3.05 -12.74
C GLN A 59 2.58 -3.53 -12.92
N ARG A 60 2.31 -4.21 -14.04
CA ARG A 60 1.05 -4.91 -14.21
C ARG A 60 1.11 -6.23 -13.46
N GLY A 61 0.11 -6.49 -12.60
CA GLY A 61 0.04 -7.73 -11.87
C GLY A 61 -0.98 -7.72 -10.77
N ASP A 62 -1.02 -8.84 -10.04
CA ASP A 62 -1.88 -9.00 -8.89
C ASP A 62 -1.22 -8.45 -7.63
N GLY A 63 -1.94 -7.60 -6.90
CA GLY A 63 -1.38 -6.94 -5.71
C GLY A 63 -0.97 -7.89 -4.60
N VAL A 64 -1.79 -8.89 -4.32
CA VAL A 64 -1.49 -9.88 -3.29
C VAL A 64 -0.26 -10.70 -3.68
N ALA A 65 -0.17 -11.10 -4.96
CA ALA A 65 1.00 -11.83 -5.45
C ALA A 65 2.28 -10.99 -5.33
N ALA A 66 2.20 -9.71 -5.66
CA ALA A 66 3.35 -8.81 -5.54
C ALA A 66 3.81 -8.68 -4.08
N LEU A 67 2.88 -8.60 -3.13
CA LEU A 67 3.21 -8.57 -1.72
C LEU A 67 3.89 -9.86 -1.26
N LYS A 68 3.39 -11.01 -1.74
CA LYS A 68 3.99 -12.31 -1.40
C LYS A 68 5.39 -12.48 -1.98
N GLN A 69 5.65 -11.87 -3.13
CA GLN A 69 6.96 -11.95 -3.80
C GLN A 69 7.98 -11.00 -3.19
N ALA A 70 7.53 -9.96 -2.49
CA ALA A 70 8.44 -9.02 -1.84
C ALA A 70 9.28 -9.76 -0.78
N ALA A 71 10.54 -9.39 -0.68
CA ALA A 71 11.40 -9.97 0.36
C ALA A 71 10.83 -9.60 1.74
N PRO A 72 10.94 -10.49 2.74
CA PRO A 72 10.45 -10.17 4.09
C PRO A 72 11.08 -8.88 4.63
N ALA A 73 10.27 -8.04 5.26
CA ALA A 73 10.70 -6.81 5.90
C ALA A 73 11.42 -5.83 4.95
N SER A 74 11.08 -5.88 3.66
CA SER A 74 11.77 -5.07 2.64
C SER A 74 11.08 -3.74 2.31
N VAL A 75 9.87 -3.52 2.81
CA VAL A 75 9.04 -2.37 2.46
C VAL A 75 8.77 -1.54 3.70
N ASP A 76 8.99 -0.24 3.61
CA ASP A 76 8.78 0.66 4.75
C ASP A 76 7.34 1.15 4.84
N LEU A 77 6.65 1.28 3.70
CA LEU A 77 5.25 1.66 3.64
C LEU A 77 4.53 0.82 2.59
N VAL A 78 3.55 0.05 3.04
CA VAL A 78 2.64 -0.70 2.15
C VAL A 78 1.32 0.06 2.09
N LEU A 79 0.85 0.33 0.87
CA LEU A 79 -0.43 0.98 0.63
C LEU A 79 -1.43 -0.07 0.15
N LEU A 80 -2.53 -0.22 0.88
CA LEU A 80 -3.58 -1.19 0.58
C LEU A 80 -4.93 -0.48 0.42
N ASP A 81 -5.42 -0.48 -0.81
CA ASP A 81 -6.76 0.02 -1.13
C ASP A 81 -7.47 -1.02 -2.00
N PRO A 82 -7.75 -2.23 -1.43
CA PRO A 82 -8.35 -3.29 -2.22
C PRO A 82 -9.80 -2.98 -2.58
N PRO A 83 -10.35 -3.62 -3.63
CA PRO A 83 -11.77 -3.47 -3.95
C PRO A 83 -12.64 -3.87 -2.75
N PHE A 84 -13.65 -3.04 -2.46
CA PHE A 84 -14.47 -3.20 -1.27
C PHE A 84 -15.37 -4.43 -1.31
N ASP A 85 -15.72 -4.89 -2.50
CA ASP A 85 -16.64 -6.01 -2.71
C ASP A 85 -15.94 -7.38 -2.81
N GLY A 86 -14.62 -7.42 -2.61
CA GLY A 86 -13.84 -8.64 -2.75
C GLY A 86 -13.38 -9.21 -1.41
N ASP A 87 -12.88 -10.44 -1.47
CA ASP A 87 -12.33 -11.15 -0.31
C ASP A 87 -10.82 -10.93 -0.20
N LEU A 88 -10.33 -9.77 -0.63
CA LEU A 88 -8.90 -9.52 -0.73
C LEU A 88 -8.28 -8.96 0.55
N PHE A 89 -9.09 -8.49 1.51
CA PHE A 89 -8.54 -7.84 2.70
C PHE A 89 -7.67 -8.77 3.53
N ALA A 90 -8.15 -9.96 3.87
CA ALA A 90 -7.39 -10.89 4.70
C ALA A 90 -6.09 -11.34 4.03
N PRO A 91 -6.11 -11.85 2.78
CA PRO A 91 -4.86 -12.23 2.13
C PRO A 91 -3.90 -11.06 1.90
N ALA A 92 -4.42 -9.87 1.61
CA ALA A 92 -3.58 -8.68 1.46
C ALA A 92 -2.90 -8.30 2.78
N LEU A 93 -3.64 -8.31 3.89
CA LEU A 93 -3.08 -8.00 5.20
C LEU A 93 -2.02 -9.01 5.62
N GLN A 94 -2.27 -10.30 5.38
CA GLN A 94 -1.30 -11.35 5.72
C GLN A 94 0.00 -11.18 4.92
N ALA A 95 -0.11 -10.92 3.63
CA ALA A 95 1.05 -10.74 2.78
C ALA A 95 1.80 -9.45 3.11
N ALA A 96 1.06 -8.37 3.38
CA ALA A 96 1.66 -7.09 3.75
C ALA A 96 2.43 -7.19 5.08
N ALA A 97 1.91 -7.96 6.04
CA ALA A 97 2.56 -8.13 7.33
C ALA A 97 3.96 -8.74 7.21
N LYS A 98 4.18 -9.61 6.21
CA LYS A 98 5.50 -10.19 5.95
C LYS A 98 6.41 -9.22 5.21
N ALA A 99 5.84 -8.44 4.28
CA ALA A 99 6.61 -7.53 3.44
C ALA A 99 7.07 -6.28 4.19
N VAL A 100 6.30 -5.80 5.15
CA VAL A 100 6.58 -4.54 5.84
C VAL A 100 7.73 -4.71 6.85
N ALA A 101 8.60 -3.71 6.91
CA ALA A 101 9.69 -3.67 7.88
C ALA A 101 9.15 -3.51 9.31
N ALA A 102 9.95 -3.92 10.31
CA ALA A 102 9.54 -3.89 11.71
C ALA A 102 9.09 -2.49 12.16
N GLU A 103 9.76 -1.45 11.68
CA GLU A 103 9.42 -0.06 12.00
C GLU A 103 8.58 0.61 10.92
N GLY A 104 8.13 -0.16 9.93
CA GLY A 104 7.31 0.36 8.84
C GLY A 104 5.84 0.41 9.17
N PHE A 105 5.06 0.85 8.17
CA PHE A 105 3.62 1.02 8.31
C PHE A 105 2.89 0.39 7.14
N ILE A 106 1.66 -0.04 7.42
CA ILE A 106 0.69 -0.41 6.39
C ILE A 106 -0.44 0.62 6.47
N TYR A 107 -0.76 1.25 5.34
CA TYR A 107 -1.90 2.13 5.20
C TYR A 107 -3.02 1.35 4.52
N LEU A 108 -4.17 1.22 5.18
CA LEU A 108 -5.31 0.45 4.68
C LEU A 108 -6.54 1.35 4.56
N GLU A 109 -7.14 1.40 3.38
CA GLU A 109 -8.47 1.98 3.19
C GLU A 109 -9.51 0.86 3.13
N ALA A 110 -10.59 1.01 3.88
CA ALA A 110 -11.63 0.00 3.97
C ALA A 110 -13.01 0.64 4.18
N PRO A 111 -14.10 -0.10 3.87
CA PRO A 111 -15.45 0.43 4.06
C PRO A 111 -15.90 0.43 5.52
N ARG A 112 -15.13 -0.18 6.40
CA ARG A 112 -15.42 -0.25 7.84
C ARG A 112 -14.13 -0.19 8.64
N ALA A 113 -14.27 0.07 9.94
CA ALA A 113 -13.13 0.01 10.84
C ALA A 113 -12.75 -1.45 11.10
N TRP A 114 -11.44 -1.73 11.03
CA TRP A 114 -10.87 -3.02 11.42
C TRP A 114 -10.37 -2.91 12.87
N THR A 115 -10.60 -3.96 13.64
CA THR A 115 -10.23 -3.98 15.06
C THR A 115 -8.92 -4.72 15.28
N ASP A 116 -8.30 -4.47 16.44
CA ASP A 116 -7.08 -5.20 16.80
C ASP A 116 -7.30 -6.71 16.85
N GLU A 117 -8.49 -7.17 17.27
CA GLU A 117 -8.83 -8.59 17.27
C GLU A 117 -8.79 -9.19 15.86
N GLU A 118 -9.28 -8.44 14.88
CA GLU A 118 -9.29 -8.88 13.48
C GLU A 118 -7.89 -8.83 12.85
N LEU A 119 -7.05 -7.91 13.32
CA LEU A 119 -5.69 -7.72 12.81
C LEU A 119 -4.68 -8.68 13.43
N ALA A 120 -4.95 -9.15 14.65
CA ALA A 120 -4.03 -10.00 15.39
C ALA A 120 -3.60 -11.27 14.66
N PRO A 121 -4.50 -12.00 13.94
CA PRO A 121 -4.07 -13.19 13.21
C PRO A 121 -3.02 -12.92 12.14
N SER A 122 -2.97 -11.71 11.60
CA SER A 122 -1.93 -11.30 10.64
C SER A 122 -0.68 -10.75 11.32
N GLY A 123 -0.66 -10.66 12.63
CA GLY A 123 0.47 -10.11 13.36
C GLY A 123 0.55 -8.58 13.30
N LEU A 124 -0.61 -7.93 13.19
CA LEU A 124 -0.71 -6.48 13.05
C LEU A 124 -1.50 -5.87 14.20
N VAL A 125 -1.21 -4.61 14.48
CA VAL A 125 -1.96 -3.80 15.43
C VAL A 125 -2.33 -2.47 14.79
N LEU A 126 -3.44 -1.90 15.24
CA LEU A 126 -3.89 -0.59 14.79
C LEU A 126 -3.08 0.49 15.49
N TYR A 127 -2.43 1.34 14.70
CA TYR A 127 -1.68 2.48 15.21
C TYR A 127 -2.56 3.74 15.21
N ARG A 128 -3.28 3.99 14.12
CA ARG A 128 -4.21 5.11 13.97
C ARG A 128 -5.37 4.73 13.08
N HIS A 129 -6.53 5.32 13.34
CA HIS A 129 -7.72 5.17 12.52
C HIS A 129 -8.35 6.53 12.30
N LEU A 130 -8.75 6.80 11.06
CA LEU A 130 -9.41 8.04 10.69
C LEU A 130 -10.57 7.71 9.75
N LYS A 131 -11.74 8.26 10.03
CA LYS A 131 -12.89 8.11 9.14
C LYS A 131 -13.06 9.38 8.32
N ALA A 132 -13.17 9.23 7.01
CA ALA A 132 -13.43 10.32 6.07
C ALA A 132 -14.59 9.89 5.17
N GLY A 133 -15.79 10.42 5.43
CA GLY A 133 -17.00 9.99 4.73
C GLY A 133 -17.28 8.52 4.97
N ALA A 134 -17.40 7.74 3.89
CA ALA A 134 -17.64 6.29 3.96
C ALA A 134 -16.35 5.47 4.03
N VAL A 135 -15.20 6.13 3.99
CA VAL A 135 -13.90 5.45 3.95
C VAL A 135 -13.25 5.49 5.32
N HIS A 136 -12.75 4.34 5.76
CA HIS A 136 -11.96 4.21 6.97
C HIS A 136 -10.50 4.01 6.60
N ALA A 137 -9.66 4.96 6.99
CA ALA A 137 -8.22 4.89 6.79
C ALA A 137 -7.56 4.37 8.06
N HIS A 138 -6.69 3.39 7.90
CA HIS A 138 -5.99 2.76 9.02
C HIS A 138 -4.50 2.85 8.80
N LEU A 139 -3.78 3.17 9.85
CA LEU A 139 -2.33 3.03 9.86
C LEU A 139 -2.02 1.88 10.80
N LEU A 140 -1.39 0.84 10.25
CA LEU A 140 -1.13 -0.42 10.95
C LEU A 140 0.37 -0.62 11.13
N LYS A 141 0.73 -1.32 12.19
CA LYS A 141 2.12 -1.71 12.45
C LYS A 141 2.17 -3.21 12.75
N ARG A 142 3.34 -3.79 12.61
CA ARG A 142 3.56 -5.15 13.09
C ARG A 142 3.50 -5.17 14.61
N SER A 143 2.85 -6.18 15.15
CA SER A 143 2.86 -6.40 16.60
C SER A 143 4.27 -6.80 17.06
N ALA A 144 4.59 -6.39 18.26
CA ALA A 144 5.91 -6.64 18.84
C ALA A 144 6.16 -8.14 19.09
#